data_7c9b76dd7630a87f79aa08aebd2702eb
#
_entry.id   7c9b76dd7630a87f79aa08aebd2702eb
#
_cell.length_a   1.000
_cell.length_b   1.000
_cell.length_c   1.000
_cell.angle_alpha   90.00
_cell.angle_beta   90.00
_cell.angle_gamma   90.00
#
_symmetry.space_group_name_H-M   'P 1'
#
loop_
_entity.id
_entity.type
_entity.pdbx_description
1 polymer ?
#
loop_
_entity_poly.entity_id
_entity_poly.type
_entity_poly.pdbx_seq_one_letter_code
_entity_poly.pdbx_strand_id
1 'polypeptide(L)'
;RVTLDPLTSHARLVLSPDGLGARWAYGGPEPPVGPERFTTAPCALGTPGFTSGRHTWTVDVAEGPFCAVGVSRESVPRQGPAVAFGPGDGVWALQRWGGLGRALTSPPTPLPLPRVPRRLRVALDYDGGRVAFFDGDSRSPTPLFAFPAATFAGECVRP
;
A
#
# COMPACT_ATOMS: atom_id res chain seq x y z
N ARG A 1 15.61 1.99 1.69
CA ARG A 1 14.86 1.12 2.61
C ARG A 1 13.56 1.77 3.03
N VAL A 2 12.45 1.06 2.87
CA VAL A 2 11.11 1.55 3.23
C VAL A 2 10.79 1.10 4.65
N THR A 3 10.32 2.05 5.46
CA THR A 3 9.80 1.76 6.81
C THR A 3 8.44 2.43 6.98
N LEU A 4 7.61 1.89 7.87
CA LEU A 4 6.30 2.45 8.15
C LEU A 4 6.41 3.68 9.05
N ASP A 5 5.63 4.70 8.75
CA ASP A 5 5.65 5.96 9.48
C ASP A 5 4.59 5.94 10.60
N PRO A 6 5.01 5.96 11.87
CA PRO A 6 4.08 5.89 12.99
C PRO A 6 3.14 7.10 13.11
N LEU A 7 3.47 8.22 12.48
CA LEU A 7 2.60 9.40 12.48
C LEU A 7 1.35 9.19 11.63
N THR A 8 1.41 8.29 10.65
CA THR A 8 0.30 8.03 9.71
C THR A 8 -0.57 6.85 10.13
N SER A 9 -0.07 5.98 10.98
CA SER A 9 -0.71 4.73 11.32
C SER A 9 -2.06 4.91 12.02
N HIS A 10 -3.07 4.14 11.58
CA HIS A 10 -4.33 4.02 12.31
C HIS A 10 -4.06 3.56 13.75
N ALA A 11 -4.88 4.03 14.70
CA ALA A 11 -4.71 3.74 16.13
C ALA A 11 -4.68 2.24 16.45
N ARG A 12 -5.35 1.43 15.65
CA ARG A 12 -5.41 -0.03 15.82
C ARG A 12 -4.30 -0.79 15.11
N LEU A 13 -3.47 -0.11 14.31
CA LEU A 13 -2.29 -0.73 13.72
C LEU A 13 -1.10 -0.50 14.62
N VAL A 14 -0.56 -1.58 15.15
CA VAL A 14 0.65 -1.55 15.97
C VAL A 14 1.85 -1.82 15.08
N LEU A 15 2.73 -0.84 14.99
CA LEU A 15 3.95 -0.97 14.20
C LEU A 15 5.04 -1.62 15.05
N SER A 16 5.88 -2.44 14.40
CA SER A 16 7.06 -2.98 15.07
C SER A 16 8.06 -1.86 15.37
N PRO A 17 8.92 -2.05 16.41
CA PRO A 17 9.91 -1.01 16.76
C PRO A 17 10.86 -0.62 15.64
N ASP A 18 11.16 -1.56 14.72
CA ASP A 18 12.03 -1.30 13.59
C ASP A 18 11.30 -0.65 12.39
N GLY A 19 9.99 -0.48 12.49
CA GLY A 19 9.18 0.12 11.43
C GLY A 19 8.96 -0.78 10.22
N LEU A 20 9.27 -2.08 10.32
CA LEU A 20 9.19 -3.00 9.19
C LEU A 20 7.90 -3.82 9.18
N GLY A 21 7.15 -3.83 10.26
CA GLY A 21 5.94 -4.63 10.37
C GLY A 21 4.79 -3.89 11.00
N ALA A 22 3.57 -4.36 10.71
CA ALA A 22 2.36 -3.83 11.30
C ALA A 22 1.38 -4.97 11.55
N ARG A 23 0.63 -4.87 12.64
CA ARG A 23 -0.44 -5.81 12.94
C ARG A 23 -1.64 -5.07 13.51
N TRP A 24 -2.82 -5.60 13.26
CA TRP A 24 -4.04 -5.08 13.84
C TRP A 24 -4.14 -5.55 15.30
N ALA A 25 -4.50 -4.64 16.21
CA ALA A 25 -4.67 -4.99 17.61
C ALA A 25 -5.82 -4.21 18.23
N TYR A 26 -6.54 -4.86 19.12
CA TYR A 26 -7.59 -4.26 19.92
C TYR A 26 -7.08 -3.97 21.33
N GLY A 27 -7.50 -2.86 21.90
CA GLY A 27 -7.08 -2.45 23.23
C GLY A 27 -5.73 -1.76 23.24
N GLY A 28 -5.26 -1.39 24.42
CA GLY A 28 -4.05 -0.62 24.60
C GLY A 28 -4.28 0.90 24.50
N PRO A 29 -3.26 1.71 24.82
CA PRO A 29 -3.40 3.15 24.75
C PRO A 29 -3.55 3.61 23.31
N GLU A 30 -4.45 4.56 23.09
CA GLU A 30 -4.59 5.19 21.80
C GLU A 30 -3.48 6.23 21.61
N PRO A 31 -2.82 6.26 20.44
CA PRO A 31 -1.86 7.30 20.14
C PRO A 31 -2.56 8.65 20.00
N PRO A 32 -1.84 9.77 20.19
CA PRO A 32 -2.41 11.10 19.98
C PRO A 32 -2.99 11.23 18.57
N VAL A 33 -4.11 11.92 18.46
CA VAL A 33 -4.68 12.26 17.17
C VAL A 33 -3.82 13.35 16.53
N GLY A 34 -3.41 13.11 15.29
CA GLY A 34 -2.66 14.08 14.49
C GLY A 34 -3.25 14.20 13.09
N PRO A 35 -2.95 15.28 12.38
CA PRO A 35 -3.52 15.51 11.05
C PRO A 35 -3.06 14.47 10.02
N GLU A 36 -1.92 13.82 10.25
CA GLU A 36 -1.35 12.84 9.33
C GLU A 36 -1.88 11.43 9.54
N ARG A 37 -2.57 11.19 10.64
CA ARG A 37 -3.00 9.86 11.06
C ARG A 37 -4.30 9.45 10.39
N PHE A 38 -4.32 8.22 9.85
CA PHE A 38 -5.56 7.61 9.39
C PHE A 38 -6.49 7.34 10.58
N THR A 39 -7.71 7.84 10.51
CA THR A 39 -8.68 7.71 11.61
C THR A 39 -9.73 6.64 11.34
N THR A 40 -10.07 6.39 10.10
CA THR A 40 -11.09 5.41 9.72
C THR A 40 -10.47 4.23 8.96
N ALA A 41 -9.74 4.49 7.90
CA ALA A 41 -9.08 3.44 7.13
C ALA A 41 -7.96 2.81 7.94
N PRO A 42 -7.88 1.47 8.03
CA PRO A 42 -6.84 0.77 8.80
C PRO A 42 -5.53 0.73 8.04
N CYS A 43 -4.91 1.88 7.86
CA CYS A 43 -3.76 2.09 7.00
C CYS A 43 -2.60 2.76 7.72
N ALA A 44 -1.43 2.62 7.13
CA ALA A 44 -0.23 3.37 7.44
C ALA A 44 0.51 3.66 6.15
N LEU A 45 1.23 4.75 6.10
CA LEU A 45 2.11 5.08 4.99
C LEU A 45 3.56 4.79 5.38
N GLY A 46 4.36 4.51 4.38
CA GLY A 46 5.79 4.30 4.56
C GLY A 46 6.61 5.55 4.25
N THR A 47 7.87 5.48 4.57
CA THR A 47 8.87 6.48 4.21
C THR A 47 10.10 5.77 3.63
N PRO A 48 10.87 6.40 2.73
CA PRO A 48 10.71 7.76 2.24
C PRO A 48 9.56 7.89 1.24
N GLY A 49 9.14 9.12 0.98
CA GLY A 49 8.31 9.45 -0.17
C GLY A 49 9.16 9.70 -1.40
N PHE A 50 8.54 9.60 -2.57
CA PHE A 50 9.23 9.70 -3.85
C PHE A 50 8.58 10.78 -4.74
N THR A 51 9.42 11.54 -5.42
CA THR A 51 8.99 12.58 -6.36
C THR A 51 9.60 12.42 -7.75
N SER A 52 10.43 11.41 -7.93
CA SER A 52 11.09 11.10 -9.20
C SER A 52 11.69 9.70 -9.17
N GLY A 53 12.10 9.22 -10.33
CA GLY A 53 12.90 8.01 -10.44
C GLY A 53 12.12 6.71 -10.33
N ARG A 54 12.88 5.62 -10.20
CA ARG A 54 12.36 4.27 -10.05
C ARG A 54 12.75 3.69 -8.71
N HIS A 55 11.80 3.06 -8.04
CA HIS A 55 11.99 2.53 -6.70
C HIS A 55 11.27 1.21 -6.57
N THR A 56 11.83 0.30 -5.78
CA THR A 56 11.22 -1.00 -5.57
C THR A 56 11.42 -1.44 -4.12
N TRP A 57 10.45 -2.14 -3.59
CA TRP A 57 10.50 -2.76 -2.27
C TRP A 57 9.62 -3.99 -2.25
N THR A 58 9.82 -4.84 -1.25
CA THR A 58 9.09 -6.10 -1.11
C THR A 58 8.34 -6.12 0.21
N VAL A 59 7.09 -6.59 0.18
CA VAL A 59 6.21 -6.68 1.34
C VAL A 59 5.79 -8.14 1.52
N ASP A 60 5.93 -8.66 2.73
CA ASP A 60 5.41 -9.97 3.10
C ASP A 60 3.94 -9.82 3.47
N VAL A 61 3.07 -10.52 2.75
CA VAL A 61 1.62 -10.45 2.91
C VAL A 61 1.01 -11.80 3.29
N ALA A 62 1.85 -12.72 3.77
CA ALA A 62 1.45 -14.10 3.99
C ALA A 62 0.48 -14.28 5.16
N GLU A 63 0.54 -13.42 6.16
CA GLU A 63 -0.26 -13.55 7.37
C GLU A 63 -1.52 -12.68 7.35
N GLY A 64 -2.54 -13.14 8.05
CA GLY A 64 -3.80 -12.42 8.18
C GLY A 64 -4.80 -12.73 7.07
N PRO A 65 -6.09 -12.37 7.30
CA PRO A 65 -7.16 -12.68 6.36
C PRO A 65 -7.16 -11.80 5.12
N PHE A 66 -6.71 -10.54 5.24
CA PHE A 66 -6.57 -9.66 4.08
C PHE A 66 -5.59 -8.53 4.37
N CYS A 67 -5.02 -7.99 3.30
CA CYS A 67 -4.22 -6.78 3.34
C CYS A 67 -4.18 -6.17 1.94
N ALA A 68 -3.77 -4.91 1.88
CA ALA A 68 -3.51 -4.25 0.62
C ALA A 68 -2.16 -3.54 0.69
N VAL A 69 -1.44 -3.55 -0.41
CA VAL A 69 -0.15 -2.89 -0.53
C VAL A 69 -0.07 -2.09 -1.83
N GLY A 70 0.67 -1.03 -1.81
CA GLY A 70 0.83 -0.20 -3.00
C GLY A 70 1.46 1.13 -2.69
N VAL A 71 1.02 2.14 -3.40
CA VAL A 71 1.49 3.52 -3.22
C VAL A 71 0.31 4.47 -3.17
N SER A 72 0.53 5.62 -2.56
CA SER A 72 -0.48 6.65 -2.39
C SER A 72 0.12 8.03 -2.59
N ARG A 73 -0.66 8.95 -3.17
CA ARG A 73 -0.29 10.37 -3.10
C ARG A 73 -0.28 10.82 -1.64
N GLU A 74 0.62 11.75 -1.33
CA GLU A 74 0.69 12.35 0.01
C GLU A 74 -0.66 12.97 0.43
N SER A 75 -1.39 13.51 -0.51
CA SER A 75 -2.67 14.19 -0.27
C SER A 75 -3.86 13.26 -0.04
N VAL A 76 -3.65 11.94 0.01
CA VAL A 76 -4.75 11.02 0.29
C VAL A 76 -5.44 11.41 1.61
N PRO A 77 -6.78 11.46 1.65
CA PRO A 77 -7.49 11.81 2.88
C PRO A 77 -7.18 10.83 4.01
N ARG A 78 -6.80 11.37 5.17
CA ARG A 78 -6.44 10.59 6.36
C ARG A 78 -7.58 10.49 7.34
N GLN A 79 -8.51 11.46 7.30
CA GLN A 79 -9.59 11.61 8.27
C GLN A 79 -10.93 11.66 7.54
N GLY A 80 -12.00 11.47 8.29
CA GLY A 80 -13.35 11.46 7.75
C GLY A 80 -13.84 10.05 7.40
N PRO A 81 -14.96 9.94 6.65
CA PRO A 81 -15.54 8.65 6.30
C PRO A 81 -14.54 7.77 5.54
N ALA A 82 -14.70 6.46 5.70
CA ALA A 82 -13.90 5.51 4.94
C ALA A 82 -14.15 5.70 3.45
N VAL A 83 -13.07 5.77 2.67
CA VAL A 83 -13.15 5.89 1.21
C VAL A 83 -12.70 4.58 0.58
N ALA A 84 -13.28 4.27 -0.57
CA ALA A 84 -12.79 3.18 -1.39
C ALA A 84 -11.46 3.62 -2.01
N PHE A 85 -10.41 2.81 -1.81
CA PHE A 85 -9.12 3.13 -2.37
C PHE A 85 -9.05 2.73 -3.83
N GLY A 86 -8.68 3.68 -4.67
CA GLY A 86 -8.50 3.47 -6.09
C GLY A 86 -7.70 4.61 -6.70
N PRO A 87 -7.36 4.50 -8.00
CA PRO A 87 -6.56 5.54 -8.67
C PRO A 87 -7.19 6.94 -8.62
N GLY A 88 -8.52 7.01 -8.66
CA GLY A 88 -9.24 8.29 -8.53
C GLY A 88 -9.03 8.96 -7.18
N ASP A 89 -8.74 8.19 -6.14
CA ASP A 89 -8.46 8.69 -4.80
C ASP A 89 -6.96 8.87 -4.55
N GLY A 90 -6.14 8.61 -5.56
CA GLY A 90 -4.69 8.73 -5.43
C GLY A 90 -4.02 7.52 -4.80
N VAL A 91 -4.62 6.35 -4.93
CA VAL A 91 -4.09 5.10 -4.39
C VAL A 91 -4.01 4.05 -5.50
N TRP A 92 -2.84 3.45 -5.63
CA TRP A 92 -2.58 2.36 -6.57
C TRP A 92 -2.12 1.15 -5.78
N ALA A 93 -3.02 0.22 -5.56
CA ALA A 93 -2.78 -0.88 -4.64
C ALA A 93 -3.32 -2.20 -5.16
N LEU A 94 -2.75 -3.28 -4.63
CA LEU A 94 -3.15 -4.65 -4.86
C LEU A 94 -3.62 -5.23 -3.53
N GLN A 95 -4.78 -5.87 -3.53
CA GLN A 95 -5.39 -6.40 -2.31
C GLN A 95 -5.38 -7.92 -2.33
N ARG A 96 -5.00 -8.52 -1.20
CA ARG A 96 -5.15 -9.94 -0.95
C ARG A 96 -6.31 -10.15 0.01
N TRP A 97 -7.19 -11.09 -0.36
CA TRP A 97 -8.33 -11.47 0.46
C TRP A 97 -8.34 -13.00 0.55
N GLY A 98 -7.95 -13.53 1.71
CA GLY A 98 -7.66 -14.94 1.82
C GLY A 98 -6.53 -15.33 0.88
N GLY A 99 -6.74 -16.31 0.02
CA GLY A 99 -5.78 -16.67 -1.02
C GLY A 99 -5.97 -15.94 -2.34
N LEU A 100 -7.03 -15.14 -2.46
CA LEU A 100 -7.39 -14.45 -3.70
C LEU A 100 -6.80 -13.05 -3.73
N GLY A 101 -6.58 -12.54 -4.94
CA GLY A 101 -6.06 -11.19 -5.14
C GLY A 101 -6.89 -10.39 -6.13
N ARG A 102 -6.89 -9.08 -5.95
CA ARG A 102 -7.46 -8.14 -6.90
C ARG A 102 -6.69 -6.84 -6.91
N ALA A 103 -6.63 -6.20 -8.06
CA ALA A 103 -6.13 -4.84 -8.15
C ALA A 103 -7.27 -3.88 -7.78
N LEU A 104 -6.93 -2.83 -7.02
CA LEU A 104 -7.93 -1.85 -6.59
C LEU A 104 -8.16 -0.80 -7.67
N THR A 105 -8.63 -1.27 -8.81
CA THR A 105 -9.18 -0.44 -9.88
C THR A 105 -10.64 -0.10 -9.56
N SER A 106 -11.31 0.67 -10.40
CA SER A 106 -12.71 1.03 -10.20
C SER A 106 -13.54 0.57 -11.41
N PRO A 107 -14.26 -0.56 -11.31
CA PRO A 107 -14.33 -1.52 -10.19
C PRO A 107 -13.07 -2.37 -10.05
N PRO A 108 -12.88 -3.06 -8.91
CA PRO A 108 -11.71 -3.90 -8.71
C PRO A 108 -11.55 -4.99 -9.77
N THR A 109 -10.31 -5.26 -10.14
CA THR A 109 -9.96 -6.25 -11.16
C THR A 109 -9.42 -7.51 -10.50
N PRO A 110 -10.10 -8.66 -10.60
CA PRO A 110 -9.55 -9.91 -10.07
C PRO A 110 -8.25 -10.27 -10.78
N LEU A 111 -7.28 -10.78 -10.00
CA LEU A 111 -6.04 -11.28 -10.58
C LEU A 111 -6.27 -12.69 -11.16
N PRO A 112 -5.65 -13.00 -12.31
CA PRO A 112 -5.79 -14.32 -12.95
C PRO A 112 -4.88 -15.37 -12.29
N LEU A 113 -4.83 -15.39 -10.97
CA LEU A 113 -3.97 -16.30 -10.22
C LEU A 113 -4.83 -17.13 -9.27
N PRO A 114 -4.48 -18.43 -9.06
CA PRO A 114 -5.21 -19.26 -8.11
C PRO A 114 -5.01 -18.74 -6.67
N ARG A 115 -3.87 -18.09 -6.39
CA ARG A 115 -3.58 -17.49 -5.09
C ARG A 115 -2.51 -16.42 -5.23
N VAL A 116 -2.54 -15.45 -4.33
CA VAL A 116 -1.55 -14.39 -4.26
C VAL A 116 -0.25 -14.94 -3.68
N PRO A 117 0.92 -14.56 -4.22
CA PRO A 117 2.20 -14.93 -3.63
C PRO A 117 2.36 -14.44 -2.20
N ARG A 118 3.20 -15.12 -1.44
CA ARG A 118 3.51 -14.75 -0.06
C ARG A 118 4.14 -13.38 0.05
N ARG A 119 4.97 -13.00 -0.91
CA ARG A 119 5.62 -11.70 -0.96
C ARG A 119 5.28 -10.99 -2.26
N LEU A 120 5.03 -9.70 -2.14
CA LEU A 120 4.78 -8.84 -3.29
C LEU A 120 5.88 -7.81 -3.40
N ARG A 121 6.48 -7.70 -4.59
CA ARG A 121 7.41 -6.63 -4.89
C ARG A 121 6.65 -5.52 -5.60
N VAL A 122 6.75 -4.32 -5.06
CA VAL A 122 6.17 -3.11 -5.65
C VAL A 122 7.26 -2.39 -6.43
N ALA A 123 6.99 -2.04 -7.65
CA ALA A 123 7.90 -1.27 -8.49
C ALA A 123 7.21 0.02 -8.92
N LEU A 124 7.74 1.13 -8.43
CA LEU A 124 7.26 2.47 -8.76
C LEU A 124 8.18 3.09 -9.82
N ASP A 125 7.62 3.47 -10.95
CA ASP A 125 8.26 4.32 -11.93
C ASP A 125 7.54 5.67 -11.90
N TYR A 126 8.07 6.60 -11.12
CA TYR A 126 7.43 7.90 -10.95
C TYR A 126 7.38 8.68 -12.26
N ASP A 127 8.50 8.72 -12.96
CA ASP A 127 8.62 9.52 -14.19
C ASP A 127 7.78 8.93 -15.32
N GLY A 128 7.69 7.59 -15.39
CA GLY A 128 6.86 6.90 -16.37
C GLY A 128 5.38 6.76 -15.99
N GLY A 129 5.00 7.15 -14.77
CA GLY A 129 3.63 7.04 -14.29
C GLY A 129 3.14 5.60 -14.18
N ARG A 130 3.98 4.70 -13.68
CA ARG A 130 3.66 3.28 -13.62
C ARG A 130 3.87 2.71 -12.23
N VAL A 131 2.91 1.91 -11.79
CA VAL A 131 3.03 1.12 -10.57
C VAL A 131 2.77 -0.34 -10.94
N ALA A 132 3.76 -1.20 -10.70
CA ALA A 132 3.68 -2.62 -11.05
C ALA A 132 3.92 -3.49 -9.83
N PHE A 133 3.29 -4.66 -9.83
CA PHE A 133 3.37 -5.62 -8.74
C PHE A 133 3.88 -6.95 -9.28
N PHE A 134 4.87 -7.50 -8.60
CA PHE A 134 5.51 -8.76 -8.99
C PHE A 134 5.46 -9.75 -7.84
N ASP A 135 5.57 -11.02 -8.17
CA ASP A 135 5.85 -12.06 -7.17
C ASP A 135 7.26 -11.80 -6.59
N GLY A 136 7.30 -11.50 -5.29
CA GLY A 136 8.56 -11.17 -4.61
C GLY A 136 9.53 -12.34 -4.47
N ASP A 137 9.05 -13.58 -4.65
CA ASP A 137 9.86 -14.79 -4.57
C ASP A 137 10.24 -15.32 -5.95
N SER A 138 9.81 -14.67 -7.01
CA SER A 138 10.08 -15.06 -8.40
C SER A 138 10.98 -14.03 -9.07
N ARG A 139 11.73 -14.48 -10.07
CA ARG A 139 12.53 -13.62 -10.94
C ARG A 139 11.84 -13.33 -12.27
N SER A 140 10.58 -13.72 -12.41
CA SER A 140 9.82 -13.45 -13.63
C SER A 140 9.76 -11.96 -13.90
N PRO A 141 10.02 -11.51 -15.14
CA PRO A 141 9.85 -10.10 -15.51
C PRO A 141 8.41 -9.69 -15.75
N THR A 142 7.49 -10.67 -15.71
CA THR A 142 6.07 -10.40 -15.96
C THR A 142 5.37 -9.96 -14.68
N PRO A 143 4.78 -8.76 -14.64
CA PRO A 143 4.06 -8.32 -13.45
C PRO A 143 2.77 -9.11 -13.24
N LEU A 144 2.38 -9.25 -11.98
CA LEU A 144 1.06 -9.78 -11.64
C LEU A 144 -0.04 -8.79 -12.06
N PHE A 145 0.25 -7.53 -11.92
CA PHE A 145 -0.60 -6.43 -12.35
C PHE A 145 0.24 -5.16 -12.49
N ALA A 146 -0.16 -4.26 -13.37
CA ALA A 146 0.45 -2.95 -13.50
C ALA A 146 -0.61 -1.89 -13.75
N PHE A 147 -0.46 -0.75 -13.08
CA PHE A 147 -1.20 0.47 -13.38
C PHE A 147 -0.33 1.29 -14.35
N PRO A 148 -0.69 1.36 -15.63
CA PRO A 148 0.21 1.94 -16.64
C PRO A 148 0.14 3.44 -16.78
N ALA A 149 -0.86 4.09 -16.19
CA ALA A 149 -1.12 5.52 -16.38
C ALA A 149 -1.48 6.16 -15.05
N ALA A 150 -0.61 6.00 -14.05
CA ALA A 150 -0.81 6.60 -12.74
C ALA A 150 -0.57 8.11 -12.80
N THR A 151 -1.50 8.87 -12.24
CA THR A 151 -1.43 10.33 -12.21
C THR A 151 -0.97 10.78 -10.83
N PHE A 152 0.32 11.06 -10.70
CA PHE A 152 0.89 11.49 -9.42
C PHE A 152 0.75 13.01 -9.20
N ALA A 153 0.46 13.76 -10.26
CA ALA A 153 0.21 15.21 -10.22
C ALA A 153 1.35 16.03 -9.59
N GLY A 154 2.59 15.57 -9.74
CA GLY A 154 3.76 16.23 -9.14
C GLY A 154 3.85 16.08 -7.63
N GLU A 155 2.97 15.33 -7.00
CA GLU A 155 2.99 15.14 -5.56
C GLU A 155 4.03 14.12 -5.12
N CYS A 156 4.42 14.20 -3.86
CA CYS A 156 5.13 13.12 -3.20
C CYS A 156 4.24 11.88 -3.15
N VAL A 157 4.80 10.75 -3.55
CA VAL A 157 4.14 9.45 -3.53
C VAL A 157 4.79 8.61 -2.45
N ARG A 158 3.97 8.00 -1.60
CA ARG A 158 4.43 7.23 -0.45
C ARG A 158 4.07 5.76 -0.59
N PRO A 159 4.98 4.91 -0.13
CA PRO A 159 4.65 3.48 -0.03
C PRO A 159 3.44 3.23 0.84
#